data_a529449f47e1c24e42a4b2d53d74ad47
#
_entry.id   a529449f47e1c24e42a4b2d53d74ad47
#
_cell.length_a   1.000
_cell.length_b   1.000
_cell.length_c   1.000
_cell.angle_alpha   90.00
_cell.angle_beta   90.00
_cell.angle_gamma   90.00
#
_symmetry.space_group_name_H-M   'P 1'
#
loop_
_entity.id
_entity.type
_entity.pdbx_description
1 polymer ?
#
loop_
_entity_poly.entity_id
_entity_poly.type
_entity_poly.pdbx_seq_one_letter_code
_entity_poly.pdbx_strand_id
1 'polypeptide(L)'
;LRQGLGPCGFTSPSQQESTSIYLWYLHRTPQKGYVEMIEARRTSSSTKYLFTRGHSQAKLRKGFKGYESVILHLSPHKSAETGENMCPWSTLGCRSSCLYTAGRGRMQSARRARENRTFMYVNDRYAFIQRIHEELNNLKARAGKAGKAPIARLNGTSDIPWEDYLIPQNHKSIQFWDYTKSLERMTQYVSGMLPKNYHLTFSRSEETDPSVTNVLINMFNANVAVVFDTPKSEELPTTWEGHEVIDGRVHDHRFDDPTGKIVGLSALGAAKKD
;
A
#
# COMPACT_ATOMS: atom_id res chain seq x y z
N LEU A 1 -10.65 42.70 35.16
CA LEU A 1 -11.50 41.59 34.75
C LEU A 1 -10.71 40.75 33.71
N ARG A 2 -10.04 39.69 34.20
CA ARG A 2 -9.40 38.64 33.37
C ARG A 2 -10.38 37.49 33.25
N GLN A 3 -10.82 37.14 32.05
CA GLN A 3 -11.47 35.86 31.80
C GLN A 3 -10.44 34.93 31.17
N GLY A 4 -10.17 33.83 31.90
CA GLY A 4 -9.29 32.76 31.45
C GLY A 4 -10.00 31.86 30.48
N LEU A 5 -9.33 31.55 29.36
CA LEU A 5 -9.70 30.44 28.45
C LEU A 5 -9.07 29.18 29.02
N GLY A 6 -9.90 28.23 29.37
CA GLY A 6 -9.48 26.89 29.82
C GLY A 6 -9.01 26.03 28.63
N PRO A 7 -8.16 25.01 28.85
CA PRO A 7 -7.63 24.17 27.78
C PRO A 7 -8.69 23.21 27.28
N CYS A 8 -8.86 23.16 25.96
CA CYS A 8 -9.61 22.09 25.27
C CYS A 8 -8.93 20.75 25.53
N GLY A 9 -9.56 19.93 26.37
CA GLY A 9 -9.13 18.55 26.57
C GLY A 9 -9.48 17.68 25.37
N PHE A 10 -8.48 17.24 24.64
CA PHE A 10 -8.62 16.10 23.75
C PHE A 10 -8.61 14.83 24.58
N THR A 11 -9.74 14.19 24.76
CA THR A 11 -9.83 12.84 25.32
C THR A 11 -9.48 11.84 24.21
N SER A 12 -8.38 11.13 24.39
CA SER A 12 -8.04 9.94 23.58
C SER A 12 -9.13 8.86 23.76
N PRO A 13 -9.48 8.09 22.69
CA PRO A 13 -10.41 6.96 22.82
C PRO A 13 -9.89 5.98 23.87
N SER A 14 -10.73 5.63 24.84
CA SER A 14 -10.37 4.74 25.94
C SER A 14 -10.09 3.32 25.41
N GLN A 15 -9.16 2.59 26.05
CA GLN A 15 -8.87 1.18 25.76
C GLN A 15 -10.11 0.27 25.84
N GLN A 16 -11.21 0.73 26.42
CA GLN A 16 -12.50 0.02 26.48
C GLN A 16 -13.24 -0.02 25.13
N GLU A 17 -13.10 1.00 24.27
CA GLU A 17 -13.74 0.99 22.94
C GLU A 17 -13.07 0.01 21.97
N SER A 18 -11.74 -0.15 22.04
CA SER A 18 -11.03 -1.14 21.25
C SER A 18 -11.39 -2.58 21.64
N THR A 19 -11.64 -2.82 22.92
CA THR A 19 -12.07 -4.15 23.42
C THR A 19 -13.50 -4.49 23.00
N SER A 20 -14.40 -3.50 22.91
CA SER A 20 -15.79 -3.68 22.49
C SER A 20 -15.88 -4.04 21.00
N ILE A 21 -15.05 -3.44 20.13
CA ILE A 21 -14.97 -3.79 18.70
C ILE A 21 -14.42 -5.20 18.53
N TYR A 22 -13.43 -5.61 19.34
CA TYR A 22 -12.90 -6.99 19.34
C TYR A 22 -13.95 -8.04 19.73
N LEU A 23 -14.76 -7.77 20.75
CA LEU A 23 -15.83 -8.68 21.22
C LEU A 23 -16.99 -8.77 20.22
N TRP A 24 -17.30 -7.70 19.48
CA TRP A 24 -18.35 -7.71 18.46
C TRP A 24 -18.03 -8.63 17.26
N TYR A 25 -16.73 -8.80 16.93
CA TYR A 25 -16.29 -9.72 15.88
C TYR A 25 -16.27 -11.20 16.30
N LEU A 26 -16.22 -11.51 17.60
CA LEU A 26 -16.16 -12.88 18.12
C LEU A 26 -17.54 -13.57 18.17
N HIS A 27 -18.65 -12.84 18.03
CA HIS A 27 -20.00 -13.41 18.21
C HIS A 27 -20.77 -13.73 16.93
N ARG A 28 -20.19 -13.56 15.74
CA ARG A 28 -20.80 -14.09 14.51
C ARG A 28 -20.24 -15.48 14.22
N THR A 29 -20.96 -16.53 14.67
CA THR A 29 -20.75 -17.90 14.15
C THR A 29 -21.03 -17.89 12.65
N PRO A 30 -20.03 -18.15 11.79
CA PRO A 30 -20.25 -18.18 10.35
C PRO A 30 -21.22 -19.33 10.01
N GLN A 31 -22.20 -19.07 9.15
CA GLN A 31 -23.06 -20.14 8.64
C GLN A 31 -22.18 -21.22 7.96
N LYS A 32 -22.53 -22.51 8.12
CA LYS A 32 -21.76 -23.66 7.64
C LYS A 32 -21.29 -23.53 6.19
N GLY A 33 -22.17 -23.15 5.27
CA GLY A 33 -21.82 -22.92 3.85
C GLY A 33 -20.84 -21.78 3.61
N TYR A 34 -20.78 -20.81 4.51
CA TYR A 34 -19.85 -19.68 4.45
C TYR A 34 -18.43 -20.11 4.86
N VAL A 35 -18.31 -20.98 5.87
CA VAL A 35 -17.02 -21.59 6.28
C VAL A 35 -16.45 -22.44 5.15
N GLU A 36 -17.28 -23.28 4.52
CA GLU A 36 -16.87 -24.12 3.38
C GLU A 36 -16.39 -23.28 2.18
N MET A 37 -17.06 -22.16 1.91
CA MET A 37 -16.65 -21.24 0.84
C MET A 37 -15.32 -20.52 1.14
N ILE A 38 -15.09 -20.13 2.41
CA ILE A 38 -13.80 -19.57 2.84
C ILE A 38 -12.70 -20.61 2.65
N GLU A 39 -12.93 -21.83 3.08
CA GLU A 39 -11.96 -22.93 3.02
C GLU A 39 -11.63 -23.31 1.57
N ALA A 40 -12.62 -23.40 0.69
CA ALA A 40 -12.42 -23.62 -0.74
C ALA A 40 -11.57 -22.52 -1.40
N ARG A 41 -11.74 -21.23 -1.00
CA ARG A 41 -10.92 -20.13 -1.49
C ARG A 41 -9.51 -20.10 -0.87
N ARG A 42 -9.37 -20.53 0.41
CA ARG A 42 -8.06 -20.65 1.08
C ARG A 42 -7.19 -21.75 0.45
N THR A 43 -7.79 -22.87 0.05
CA THR A 43 -7.11 -24.01 -0.58
C THR A 43 -6.92 -23.86 -2.09
N SER A 44 -7.51 -22.85 -2.71
CA SER A 44 -7.31 -22.55 -4.13
C SER A 44 -5.83 -22.32 -4.43
N SER A 45 -5.33 -22.93 -5.51
CA SER A 45 -3.94 -22.76 -5.99
C SER A 45 -3.57 -21.28 -6.22
N SER A 46 -4.56 -20.42 -6.51
CA SER A 46 -4.38 -18.97 -6.69
C SER A 46 -4.08 -18.20 -5.40
N THR A 47 -4.33 -18.82 -4.23
CA THR A 47 -4.15 -18.23 -2.89
C THR A 47 -3.19 -19.01 -2.01
N LYS A 48 -2.46 -19.96 -2.58
CA LYS A 48 -1.40 -20.68 -1.86
C LYS A 48 -0.44 -19.76 -1.12
N TYR A 49 -0.20 -18.55 -1.68
CA TYR A 49 0.58 -17.49 -1.06
C TYR A 49 -0.19 -16.17 -1.15
N LEU A 50 -0.17 -15.38 -0.08
CA LEU A 50 -0.70 -14.02 -0.08
C LEU A 50 0.20 -13.09 -0.89
N PHE A 51 1.51 -13.24 -0.74
CA PHE A 51 2.48 -12.39 -1.42
C PHE A 51 2.91 -12.93 -2.78
N THR A 52 3.08 -12.03 -3.71
CA THR A 52 3.76 -12.27 -4.98
C THR A 52 5.25 -11.95 -4.83
N ARG A 53 6.12 -12.88 -5.21
CA ARG A 53 7.58 -12.68 -5.14
C ARG A 53 8.06 -11.64 -6.14
N GLY A 54 9.04 -10.81 -5.75
CA GLY A 54 9.56 -9.72 -6.57
C GLY A 54 10.17 -10.15 -7.88
N HIS A 55 10.76 -11.34 -7.99
CA HIS A 55 11.31 -11.84 -9.24
C HIS A 55 10.27 -12.00 -10.36
N SER A 56 8.98 -12.11 -10.02
CA SER A 56 7.88 -12.11 -11.01
C SER A 56 7.44 -10.69 -11.42
N GLN A 57 7.95 -9.64 -10.76
CA GLN A 57 7.60 -8.24 -11.00
C GLN A 57 8.72 -7.53 -11.77
N ALA A 58 8.40 -7.01 -12.97
CA ALA A 58 9.42 -6.46 -13.87
C ALA A 58 10.21 -5.28 -13.26
N LYS A 59 9.55 -4.37 -12.54
CA LYS A 59 10.20 -3.22 -11.89
C LYS A 59 11.09 -3.62 -10.72
N LEU A 60 10.68 -4.60 -9.90
CA LEU A 60 11.49 -5.08 -8.78
C LEU A 60 12.74 -5.83 -9.25
N ARG A 61 12.67 -6.50 -10.40
CA ARG A 61 13.85 -7.14 -11.00
C ARG A 61 14.91 -6.15 -11.50
N LYS A 62 14.52 -4.92 -11.79
CA LYS A 62 15.43 -3.87 -12.27
C LYS A 62 16.18 -3.16 -11.16
N GLY A 63 15.63 -3.12 -9.94
CA GLY A 63 16.25 -2.49 -8.80
C GLY A 63 17.45 -3.27 -8.23
N PHE A 64 17.93 -2.85 -7.07
CA PHE A 64 19.07 -3.44 -6.41
C PHE A 64 18.90 -4.95 -6.17
N LYS A 65 19.92 -5.73 -6.56
CA LYS A 65 19.86 -7.21 -6.52
C LYS A 65 20.04 -7.80 -5.12
N GLY A 66 20.47 -7.00 -4.17
CA GLY A 66 20.63 -7.38 -2.76
C GLY A 66 19.31 -7.52 -1.99
N TYR A 67 18.15 -7.32 -2.63
CA TYR A 67 16.85 -7.47 -1.98
C TYR A 67 16.17 -8.79 -2.32
N GLU A 68 15.55 -9.41 -1.30
CA GLU A 68 14.51 -10.43 -1.46
C GLU A 68 13.16 -9.76 -1.21
N SER A 69 12.33 -9.64 -2.24
CA SER A 69 11.15 -8.79 -2.23
C SER A 69 9.85 -9.55 -2.41
N VAL A 70 8.79 -9.06 -1.75
CA VAL A 70 7.41 -9.54 -1.90
C VAL A 70 6.43 -8.37 -2.00
N ILE A 71 5.30 -8.59 -2.71
CA ILE A 71 4.20 -7.62 -2.82
C ILE A 71 2.87 -8.30 -2.53
N LEU A 72 2.04 -7.69 -1.70
CA LEU A 72 0.64 -8.05 -1.51
C LEU A 72 -0.23 -7.28 -2.50
N HIS A 73 -1.10 -7.98 -3.21
CA HIS A 73 -2.07 -7.39 -4.12
C HIS A 73 -3.48 -7.80 -3.69
N LEU A 74 -4.30 -6.81 -3.30
CA LEU A 74 -5.74 -6.94 -3.11
C LEU A 74 -6.50 -6.35 -4.30
N SER A 75 -7.78 -6.62 -4.42
CA SER A 75 -8.65 -5.96 -5.41
C SER A 75 -8.77 -4.48 -5.08
N PRO A 76 -8.45 -3.57 -6.02
CA PRO A 76 -8.49 -2.14 -5.72
C PRO A 76 -9.92 -1.64 -5.51
N HIS A 77 -10.06 -0.56 -4.73
CA HIS A 77 -11.35 0.05 -4.37
C HIS A 77 -12.44 -0.99 -4.09
N LYS A 78 -13.65 -0.84 -4.65
CA LYS A 78 -14.79 -1.77 -4.53
C LYS A 78 -14.86 -2.78 -5.69
N SER A 79 -13.74 -3.18 -6.30
CA SER A 79 -13.75 -4.02 -7.49
C SER A 79 -13.93 -5.53 -7.19
N ALA A 80 -13.88 -5.94 -5.93
CA ALA A 80 -14.18 -7.32 -5.53
C ALA A 80 -15.69 -7.51 -5.28
N GLU A 81 -16.16 -8.76 -5.35
CA GLU A 81 -17.56 -9.13 -5.04
C GLU A 81 -17.96 -8.77 -3.60
N THR A 82 -17.01 -8.65 -2.70
CA THR A 82 -17.26 -8.24 -1.30
C THR A 82 -17.79 -6.82 -1.16
N GLY A 83 -17.59 -5.96 -2.17
CA GLY A 83 -17.99 -4.55 -2.15
C GLY A 83 -17.18 -3.67 -1.19
N GLU A 84 -16.25 -4.26 -0.42
CA GLU A 84 -15.40 -3.53 0.52
C GLU A 84 -14.38 -2.66 -0.22
N ASN A 85 -14.14 -1.45 0.29
CA ASN A 85 -13.24 -0.49 -0.35
C ASN A 85 -11.79 -0.67 0.15
N MET A 86 -10.94 -1.27 -0.69
CA MET A 86 -9.51 -1.46 -0.39
C MET A 86 -8.66 -0.21 -0.67
N CYS A 87 -9.25 0.87 -1.18
CA CYS A 87 -8.58 2.14 -1.46
C CYS A 87 -9.44 3.31 -0.98
N PRO A 88 -9.59 3.53 0.34
CA PRO A 88 -10.52 4.52 0.90
C PRO A 88 -10.26 5.95 0.38
N TRP A 89 -9.02 6.30 0.09
CA TRP A 89 -8.63 7.64 -0.40
C TRP A 89 -8.51 7.74 -1.93
N SER A 90 -9.04 6.76 -2.68
CA SER A 90 -9.02 6.81 -4.14
C SER A 90 -10.04 7.80 -4.69
N THR A 91 -9.59 8.68 -5.57
CA THR A 91 -10.42 9.62 -6.34
C THR A 91 -11.10 8.95 -7.53
N LEU A 92 -11.97 9.67 -8.22
CA LEU A 92 -12.63 9.16 -9.43
C LEU A 92 -11.61 8.84 -10.52
N GLY A 93 -10.68 9.76 -10.82
CA GLY A 93 -9.60 9.55 -11.77
C GLY A 93 -8.70 8.37 -11.39
N CYS A 94 -8.34 8.25 -10.11
CA CYS A 94 -7.58 7.09 -9.64
C CYS A 94 -8.30 5.75 -9.88
N ARG A 95 -9.62 5.70 -9.70
CA ARG A 95 -10.42 4.47 -9.90
C ARG A 95 -10.57 4.14 -11.38
N SER A 96 -10.85 5.13 -12.24
CA SER A 96 -11.04 4.95 -13.68
C SER A 96 -9.74 4.52 -14.39
N SER A 97 -8.61 5.08 -13.94
CA SER A 97 -7.28 4.84 -14.52
C SER A 97 -6.43 3.81 -13.75
N CYS A 98 -7.05 3.00 -12.90
CA CYS A 98 -6.34 2.14 -11.96
C CYS A 98 -5.34 1.18 -12.61
N LEU A 99 -4.15 1.07 -12.02
CA LEU A 99 -3.01 0.30 -12.52
C LEU A 99 -3.30 -1.20 -12.75
N TYR A 100 -4.31 -1.78 -12.08
CA TYR A 100 -4.66 -3.19 -12.30
C TYR A 100 -5.13 -3.49 -13.73
N THR A 101 -5.52 -2.46 -14.49
CA THR A 101 -5.90 -2.56 -15.91
C THR A 101 -4.68 -2.71 -16.84
N ALA A 102 -3.46 -2.55 -16.30
CA ALA A 102 -2.22 -2.59 -17.07
C ALA A 102 -1.51 -3.97 -17.02
N GLY A 103 -0.83 -4.32 -18.08
CA GLY A 103 0.08 -5.45 -18.17
C GLY A 103 -0.54 -6.77 -17.66
N ARG A 104 0.23 -7.52 -16.86
CA ARG A 104 -0.24 -8.80 -16.29
C ARG A 104 -1.35 -8.62 -15.24
N GLY A 105 -1.55 -7.43 -14.70
CA GLY A 105 -2.62 -7.14 -13.75
C GLY A 105 -4.02 -7.39 -14.29
N ARG A 106 -4.23 -7.23 -15.61
CA ARG A 106 -5.51 -7.48 -16.29
C ARG A 106 -5.83 -8.96 -16.57
N MET A 107 -4.84 -9.86 -16.41
CA MET A 107 -5.05 -11.29 -16.64
C MET A 107 -6.06 -11.86 -15.64
N GLN A 108 -6.94 -12.76 -16.11
CA GLN A 108 -7.99 -13.36 -15.29
C GLN A 108 -7.44 -14.08 -14.05
N SER A 109 -6.30 -14.76 -14.17
CA SER A 109 -5.63 -15.42 -13.04
C SER A 109 -5.17 -14.43 -11.97
N ALA A 110 -4.61 -13.28 -12.38
CA ALA A 110 -4.20 -12.23 -11.46
C ALA A 110 -5.42 -11.54 -10.79
N ARG A 111 -6.50 -11.36 -11.55
CA ARG A 111 -7.77 -10.84 -11.03
C ARG A 111 -8.33 -11.78 -9.96
N ARG A 112 -8.51 -13.08 -10.28
CA ARG A 112 -9.00 -14.09 -9.32
C ARG A 112 -8.14 -14.17 -8.06
N ALA A 113 -6.82 -14.09 -8.20
CA ALA A 113 -5.93 -14.10 -7.04
C ALA A 113 -6.14 -12.89 -6.12
N ARG A 114 -6.36 -11.69 -6.66
CA ARG A 114 -6.71 -10.50 -5.88
C ARG A 114 -8.07 -10.64 -5.21
N GLU A 115 -9.08 -11.07 -5.96
CA GLU A 115 -10.45 -11.29 -5.46
C GLU A 115 -10.45 -12.26 -4.28
N ASN A 116 -9.78 -13.41 -4.40
CA ASN A 116 -9.69 -14.38 -3.32
C ASN A 116 -8.98 -13.83 -2.07
N ARG A 117 -7.88 -13.08 -2.24
CA ARG A 117 -7.19 -12.44 -1.09
C ARG A 117 -8.05 -11.38 -0.43
N THR A 118 -8.75 -10.56 -1.22
CA THR A 118 -9.68 -9.56 -0.69
C THR A 118 -10.83 -10.23 0.05
N PHE A 119 -11.38 -11.30 -0.50
CA PHE A 119 -12.41 -12.08 0.16
C PHE A 119 -11.93 -12.61 1.53
N MET A 120 -10.72 -13.19 1.59
CA MET A 120 -10.13 -13.66 2.85
C MET A 120 -9.91 -12.51 3.85
N TYR A 121 -9.39 -11.37 3.40
CA TYR A 121 -9.16 -10.19 4.24
C TYR A 121 -10.46 -9.64 4.84
N VAL A 122 -11.53 -9.59 4.06
CA VAL A 122 -12.83 -9.05 4.51
C VAL A 122 -13.52 -10.01 5.47
N ASN A 123 -13.49 -11.30 5.19
CA ASN A 123 -14.31 -12.28 5.89
C ASN A 123 -13.61 -12.97 7.06
N ASP A 124 -12.27 -13.01 7.07
CA ASP A 124 -11.46 -13.56 8.17
C ASP A 124 -10.18 -12.75 8.33
N ARG A 125 -10.35 -11.52 8.77
CA ARG A 125 -9.24 -10.54 8.90
C ARG A 125 -8.16 -11.04 9.84
N TYR A 126 -8.55 -11.68 10.94
CA TYR A 126 -7.59 -12.19 11.92
C TYR A 126 -6.68 -13.26 11.29
N ALA A 127 -7.25 -14.31 10.69
CA ALA A 127 -6.46 -15.33 10.03
C ALA A 127 -5.63 -14.79 8.85
N PHE A 128 -6.16 -13.78 8.13
CA PHE A 128 -5.42 -13.11 7.07
C PHE A 128 -4.17 -12.40 7.61
N ILE A 129 -4.29 -11.65 8.71
CA ILE A 129 -3.17 -10.97 9.36
C ILE A 129 -2.14 -11.97 9.89
N GLN A 130 -2.58 -13.05 10.56
CA GLN A 130 -1.67 -14.11 11.02
C GLN A 130 -0.87 -14.70 9.86
N ARG A 131 -1.52 -14.95 8.73
CA ARG A 131 -0.86 -15.45 7.54
C ARG A 131 0.13 -14.45 6.92
N ILE A 132 -0.15 -13.14 6.98
CA ILE A 132 0.83 -12.11 6.63
C ILE A 132 2.09 -12.28 7.50
N HIS A 133 1.95 -12.41 8.82
CA HIS A 133 3.09 -12.57 9.73
C HIS A 133 3.90 -13.83 9.41
N GLU A 134 3.24 -14.95 9.13
CA GLU A 134 3.90 -16.20 8.74
C GLU A 134 4.69 -16.05 7.44
N GLU A 135 4.08 -15.46 6.40
CA GLU A 135 4.74 -15.28 5.10
C GLU A 135 5.89 -14.26 5.17
N LEU A 136 5.80 -13.23 6.02
CA LEU A 136 6.89 -12.28 6.29
C LEU A 136 8.03 -12.94 7.07
N ASN A 137 7.76 -13.85 8.00
CA ASN A 137 8.80 -14.66 8.66
C ASN A 137 9.49 -15.57 7.65
N ASN A 138 8.75 -16.18 6.73
CA ASN A 138 9.30 -16.97 5.63
C ASN A 138 10.14 -16.11 4.67
N LEU A 139 9.76 -14.84 4.43
CA LEU A 139 10.56 -13.89 3.66
C LEU A 139 11.91 -13.64 4.33
N LYS A 140 11.93 -13.35 5.64
CA LYS A 140 13.18 -13.15 6.42
C LYS A 140 14.10 -14.37 6.31
N ALA A 141 13.55 -15.57 6.50
CA ALA A 141 14.33 -16.82 6.41
C ALA A 141 14.93 -17.03 5.01
N ARG A 142 14.17 -16.76 3.94
CA ARG A 142 14.69 -16.85 2.57
C ARG A 142 15.75 -15.80 2.27
N ALA A 143 15.53 -14.58 2.70
CA ALA A 143 16.47 -13.47 2.51
C ALA A 143 17.79 -13.78 3.22
N GLY A 144 17.76 -14.24 4.47
CA GLY A 144 18.95 -14.65 5.20
C GLY A 144 19.72 -15.75 4.51
N LYS A 145 19.05 -16.82 4.03
CA LYS A 145 19.69 -17.90 3.26
C LYS A 145 20.33 -17.42 1.95
N ALA A 146 19.79 -16.36 1.35
CA ALA A 146 20.29 -15.80 0.10
C ALA A 146 21.32 -14.66 0.29
N GLY A 147 21.65 -14.29 1.53
CA GLY A 147 22.49 -13.12 1.83
C GLY A 147 21.90 -11.80 1.36
N LYS A 148 20.55 -11.68 1.40
CA LYS A 148 19.80 -10.52 0.91
C LYS A 148 19.03 -9.83 2.03
N ALA A 149 18.73 -8.55 1.87
CA ALA A 149 17.85 -7.83 2.76
C ALA A 149 16.37 -8.10 2.40
N PRO A 150 15.49 -8.42 3.38
CA PRO A 150 14.07 -8.64 3.13
C PRO A 150 13.34 -7.31 2.98
N ILE A 151 12.52 -7.19 1.92
CA ILE A 151 11.69 -6.02 1.66
C ILE A 151 10.27 -6.42 1.28
N ALA A 152 9.26 -5.64 1.69
CA ALA A 152 7.87 -5.96 1.43
C ALA A 152 7.04 -4.71 1.08
N ARG A 153 6.20 -4.83 0.05
CA ARG A 153 5.17 -3.85 -0.30
C ARG A 153 3.79 -4.43 0.04
N LEU A 154 3.07 -3.75 0.93
CA LEU A 154 1.79 -4.25 1.44
C LEU A 154 0.61 -3.74 0.61
N ASN A 155 0.75 -2.60 -0.06
CA ASN A 155 -0.26 -1.97 -0.90
C ASN A 155 0.14 -2.00 -2.39
N GLY A 156 0.19 -3.19 -2.98
CA GLY A 156 0.47 -3.33 -4.42
C GLY A 156 -0.64 -2.78 -5.31
N THR A 157 -1.89 -2.90 -4.89
CA THR A 157 -3.11 -2.42 -5.58
C THR A 157 -4.21 -1.98 -4.58
N SER A 158 -3.82 -1.58 -3.39
CA SER A 158 -4.69 -1.09 -2.30
C SER A 158 -4.06 0.14 -1.65
N ASP A 159 -4.77 0.74 -0.68
CA ASP A 159 -4.23 1.80 0.18
C ASP A 159 -4.80 1.60 1.59
N ILE A 160 -4.36 0.52 2.25
CA ILE A 160 -4.77 0.12 3.60
C ILE A 160 -3.70 0.58 4.59
N PRO A 161 -4.07 1.14 5.75
CA PRO A 161 -3.12 1.52 6.80
C PRO A 161 -2.65 0.26 7.56
N TRP A 162 -1.67 -0.46 7.02
CA TRP A 162 -1.13 -1.69 7.62
C TRP A 162 -0.38 -1.45 8.93
N GLU A 163 0.01 -0.22 9.18
CA GLU A 163 0.54 0.26 10.46
C GLU A 163 -0.46 0.08 11.61
N ASP A 164 -1.76 0.21 11.37
CA ASP A 164 -2.83 0.03 12.37
C ASP A 164 -2.93 -1.44 12.82
N TYR A 165 -2.48 -2.38 11.98
CA TYR A 165 -2.37 -3.80 12.31
C TYR A 165 -1.00 -4.18 12.88
N LEU A 166 -0.16 -3.21 13.19
CA LEU A 166 1.18 -3.36 13.75
C LEU A 166 2.13 -4.24 12.90
N ILE A 167 1.88 -4.37 11.59
CA ILE A 167 2.67 -5.24 10.72
C ILE A 167 4.10 -4.73 10.58
N PRO A 168 4.37 -3.47 10.20
CA PRO A 168 5.73 -2.96 10.14
C PRO A 168 6.43 -2.97 11.51
N GLN A 169 5.69 -2.66 12.59
CA GLN A 169 6.21 -2.62 13.96
C GLN A 169 6.73 -4.00 14.42
N ASN A 170 6.03 -5.07 14.05
CA ASN A 170 6.35 -6.45 14.44
C ASN A 170 7.45 -7.08 13.55
N HIS A 171 7.80 -6.43 12.43
CA HIS A 171 8.80 -6.92 11.48
C HIS A 171 9.92 -5.91 11.23
N LYS A 172 10.57 -5.41 12.28
CA LYS A 172 11.56 -4.32 12.23
C LYS A 172 12.74 -4.57 11.28
N SER A 173 13.07 -5.83 10.99
CA SER A 173 14.16 -6.20 10.06
C SER A 173 13.73 -6.23 8.59
N ILE A 174 12.45 -5.99 8.28
CA ILE A 174 11.94 -5.87 6.92
C ILE A 174 11.77 -4.39 6.60
N GLN A 175 12.30 -3.94 5.47
CA GLN A 175 11.97 -2.62 4.93
C GLN A 175 10.65 -2.69 4.19
N PHE A 176 9.66 -1.90 4.64
CA PHE A 176 8.37 -1.74 3.95
C PHE A 176 8.35 -0.46 3.15
N TRP A 177 7.58 -0.45 2.06
CA TRP A 177 7.30 0.76 1.30
C TRP A 177 5.95 0.67 0.62
N ASP A 178 5.25 1.80 0.54
CA ASP A 178 3.98 1.92 -0.15
C ASP A 178 3.79 3.31 -0.75
N TYR A 179 2.80 3.42 -1.62
CA TYR A 179 2.22 4.69 -2.00
C TYR A 179 0.94 4.91 -1.21
N THR A 180 0.63 6.15 -0.89
CA THR A 180 -0.64 6.51 -0.26
C THR A 180 -1.20 7.80 -0.87
N LYS A 181 -2.53 7.89 -0.94
CA LYS A 181 -3.26 9.15 -1.22
C LYS A 181 -3.78 9.80 0.06
N SER A 182 -3.60 9.16 1.20
CA SER A 182 -3.99 9.70 2.50
C SER A 182 -3.01 10.76 2.97
N LEU A 183 -3.49 12.01 3.10
CA LEU A 183 -2.72 13.07 3.72
C LEU A 183 -2.49 12.81 5.21
N GLU A 184 -3.43 12.19 5.89
CA GLU A 184 -3.28 11.82 7.31
C GLU A 184 -2.12 10.85 7.50
N ARG A 185 -2.06 9.74 6.76
CA ARG A 185 -0.95 8.79 6.80
C ARG A 185 0.37 9.47 6.44
N MET A 186 0.35 10.34 5.42
CA MET A 186 1.54 11.05 5.02
C MET A 186 2.02 12.02 6.10
N THR A 187 1.11 12.71 6.78
CA THR A 187 1.42 13.56 7.94
C THR A 187 2.05 12.75 9.07
N GLN A 188 1.51 11.60 9.41
CA GLN A 188 2.08 10.70 10.41
C GLN A 188 3.50 10.23 10.01
N TYR A 189 3.70 9.92 8.73
CA TYR A 189 5.01 9.52 8.19
C TYR A 189 6.05 10.64 8.34
N VAL A 190 5.76 11.84 7.85
CA VAL A 190 6.73 12.96 7.88
C VAL A 190 6.97 13.50 9.29
N SER A 191 6.03 13.29 10.19
CA SER A 191 6.17 13.63 11.63
C SER A 191 6.93 12.54 12.42
N GLY A 192 7.37 11.46 11.78
CA GLY A 192 8.10 10.37 12.44
C GLY A 192 7.25 9.50 13.37
N MET A 193 5.92 9.55 13.25
CA MET A 193 4.98 8.75 14.04
C MET A 193 4.87 7.31 13.52
N LEU A 194 5.19 7.07 12.25
CA LEU A 194 5.22 5.72 11.69
C LEU A 194 6.56 5.01 11.98
N PRO A 195 6.57 3.66 11.93
CA PRO A 195 7.79 2.88 12.13
C PRO A 195 8.87 3.27 11.12
N LYS A 196 10.12 3.39 11.56
CA LYS A 196 11.27 3.80 10.72
C LYS A 196 11.52 2.89 9.51
N ASN A 197 11.08 1.64 9.59
CA ASN A 197 11.18 0.66 8.51
C ASN A 197 9.97 0.69 7.56
N TYR A 198 9.12 1.73 7.62
CA TYR A 198 7.99 1.91 6.71
C TYR A 198 8.12 3.23 5.95
N HIS A 199 8.44 3.16 4.67
CA HIS A 199 8.58 4.30 3.78
C HIS A 199 7.26 4.55 3.03
N LEU A 200 6.78 5.79 3.04
CA LEU A 200 5.63 6.22 2.25
C LEU A 200 6.03 7.25 1.20
N THR A 201 5.47 7.08 0.00
CA THR A 201 5.51 8.07 -1.07
C THR A 201 4.09 8.58 -1.30
N PHE A 202 3.88 9.89 -1.21
CA PHE A 202 2.55 10.45 -1.49
C PHE A 202 2.21 10.30 -2.97
N SER A 203 1.04 9.79 -3.29
CA SER A 203 0.58 9.61 -4.67
C SER A 203 -0.43 10.69 -5.04
N ARG A 204 0.02 11.75 -5.71
CA ARG A 204 -0.82 12.86 -6.16
C ARG A 204 -1.99 12.36 -7.02
N SER A 205 -3.12 13.01 -6.91
CA SER A 205 -4.31 12.80 -7.73
C SER A 205 -4.80 14.15 -8.29
N GLU A 206 -5.80 14.09 -9.14
CA GLU A 206 -6.49 15.27 -9.72
C GLU A 206 -7.14 16.15 -8.65
N GLU A 207 -7.49 15.58 -7.50
CA GLU A 207 -8.11 16.30 -6.37
C GLU A 207 -7.07 16.86 -5.38
N THR A 208 -5.77 16.60 -5.60
CA THR A 208 -4.70 17.06 -4.68
C THR A 208 -4.45 18.56 -4.89
N ASP A 209 -4.60 19.35 -3.83
CA ASP A 209 -4.23 20.76 -3.86
C ASP A 209 -2.74 20.92 -4.17
N PRO A 210 -2.36 21.80 -5.12
CA PRO A 210 -0.95 22.03 -5.48
C PRO A 210 -0.05 22.39 -4.29
N SER A 211 -0.57 23.09 -3.28
CA SER A 211 0.19 23.45 -2.08
C SER A 211 0.69 22.23 -1.29
N VAL A 212 -0.04 21.10 -1.34
CA VAL A 212 0.34 19.84 -0.67
C VAL A 212 1.69 19.35 -1.21
N THR A 213 1.89 19.38 -2.53
CA THR A 213 3.15 18.97 -3.15
C THR A 213 4.31 19.83 -2.66
N ASN A 214 4.12 21.15 -2.66
CA ASN A 214 5.12 22.10 -2.16
C ASN A 214 5.48 21.88 -0.70
N VAL A 215 4.48 21.67 0.17
CA VAL A 215 4.68 21.45 1.60
C VAL A 215 5.44 20.12 1.83
N LEU A 216 5.02 19.04 1.19
CA LEU A 216 5.66 17.73 1.37
C LEU A 216 7.12 17.74 0.92
N ILE A 217 7.44 18.36 -0.22
CA ILE A 217 8.79 18.41 -0.76
C ILE A 217 9.66 19.39 0.02
N ASN A 218 9.23 20.66 0.13
CA ASN A 218 10.09 21.73 0.62
C ASN A 218 10.22 21.77 2.15
N MET A 219 9.15 21.41 2.89
CA MET A 219 9.18 21.46 4.34
C MET A 219 9.57 20.12 4.98
N PHE A 220 9.16 19.01 4.38
CA PHE A 220 9.35 17.69 4.96
C PHE A 220 10.33 16.80 4.20
N ASN A 221 10.88 17.28 3.07
CA ASN A 221 11.80 16.50 2.23
C ASN A 221 11.23 15.13 1.83
N ALA A 222 9.92 15.03 1.66
CA ALA A 222 9.21 13.82 1.31
C ALA A 222 8.99 13.72 -0.21
N ASN A 223 8.88 12.50 -0.73
CA ASN A 223 8.68 12.27 -2.15
C ASN A 223 7.19 12.27 -2.53
N VAL A 224 6.89 12.84 -3.69
CA VAL A 224 5.54 12.88 -4.27
C VAL A 224 5.54 12.21 -5.64
N ALA A 225 4.74 11.17 -5.81
CA ALA A 225 4.59 10.48 -7.09
C ALA A 225 3.56 11.19 -7.97
N VAL A 226 3.96 11.47 -9.21
CA VAL A 226 3.13 12.09 -10.25
C VAL A 226 3.12 11.21 -11.49
N VAL A 227 1.94 10.98 -12.05
CA VAL A 227 1.77 10.24 -13.30
C VAL A 227 1.71 11.22 -14.45
N PHE A 228 2.65 11.09 -15.38
CA PHE A 228 2.74 11.91 -16.59
C PHE A 228 2.15 11.14 -17.80
N ASP A 229 1.53 11.87 -18.70
CA ASP A 229 1.11 11.34 -20.02
C ASP A 229 2.29 11.26 -20.98
N THR A 230 3.43 10.80 -20.48
CA THR A 230 4.67 10.64 -21.26
C THR A 230 4.83 9.15 -21.56
N PRO A 231 4.92 8.76 -22.86
CA PRO A 231 5.20 7.40 -23.25
C PRO A 231 6.47 6.85 -22.60
N LYS A 232 6.54 5.52 -22.43
CA LYS A 232 7.73 4.90 -21.82
C LYS A 232 9.00 5.07 -22.65
N SER A 233 8.87 5.31 -23.95
CA SER A 233 9.95 5.54 -24.89
C SER A 233 10.51 6.95 -24.84
N GLU A 234 9.81 7.86 -24.18
CA GLU A 234 10.19 9.26 -24.07
C GLU A 234 10.71 9.58 -22.67
N GLU A 235 11.52 10.63 -22.56
CA GLU A 235 12.03 11.10 -21.28
C GLU A 235 10.93 11.85 -20.51
N LEU A 236 10.94 11.70 -19.18
CA LEU A 236 10.10 12.50 -18.31
C LEU A 236 10.64 13.94 -18.26
N PRO A 237 9.79 14.94 -17.95
CA PRO A 237 10.29 16.28 -17.69
C PRO A 237 11.31 16.23 -16.54
N THR A 238 12.34 17.05 -16.62
CA THR A 238 13.37 17.16 -15.59
C THR A 238 12.88 17.90 -14.34
N THR A 239 11.87 18.77 -14.53
CA THR A 239 11.21 19.54 -13.47
C THR A 239 9.70 19.57 -13.69
N TRP A 240 8.95 19.65 -12.58
CA TRP A 240 7.49 19.81 -12.59
C TRP A 240 7.04 20.65 -11.39
N GLU A 241 6.25 21.68 -11.64
CA GLU A 241 5.83 22.67 -10.62
C GLU A 241 7.02 23.21 -9.78
N GLY A 242 8.18 23.42 -10.41
CA GLY A 242 9.39 23.92 -9.76
C GLY A 242 10.23 22.88 -8.99
N HIS A 243 9.79 21.61 -8.96
CA HIS A 243 10.50 20.53 -8.28
C HIS A 243 11.21 19.60 -9.27
N GLU A 244 12.36 19.08 -8.88
CA GLU A 244 13.11 18.08 -9.64
C GLU A 244 12.34 16.76 -9.76
N VAL A 245 12.31 16.20 -10.98
CA VAL A 245 11.67 14.93 -11.29
C VAL A 245 12.73 13.84 -11.43
N ILE A 246 12.59 12.77 -10.66
CA ILE A 246 13.35 11.54 -10.81
C ILE A 246 12.54 10.48 -11.57
N ASP A 247 13.20 9.64 -12.35
CA ASP A 247 12.53 8.60 -13.14
C ASP A 247 12.12 7.38 -12.29
N GLY A 248 10.90 7.40 -11.75
CA GLY A 248 10.29 6.29 -11.01
C GLY A 248 9.96 5.05 -11.86
N ARG A 249 10.27 5.05 -13.17
CA ARG A 249 10.07 3.91 -14.07
C ARG A 249 11.25 2.93 -14.01
N VAL A 250 12.40 3.36 -13.49
CA VAL A 250 13.63 2.56 -13.41
C VAL A 250 13.45 1.36 -12.47
N HIS A 251 13.00 1.59 -11.26
CA HIS A 251 12.71 0.55 -10.26
C HIS A 251 11.48 0.93 -9.41
N ASP A 252 11.14 0.09 -8.41
CA ASP A 252 9.99 0.32 -7.52
C ASP A 252 10.40 0.41 -6.02
N HIS A 253 11.69 0.43 -5.71
CA HIS A 253 12.21 0.55 -4.34
C HIS A 253 12.25 2.02 -3.93
N ARG A 254 11.08 2.58 -3.53
CA ARG A 254 10.93 4.03 -3.27
C ARG A 254 11.76 4.54 -2.10
N PHE A 255 12.11 3.67 -1.16
CA PHE A 255 12.98 3.99 -0.03
C PHE A 255 14.47 4.16 -0.42
N ASP A 256 14.86 3.75 -1.63
CA ASP A 256 16.20 3.99 -2.22
C ASP A 256 16.25 5.30 -3.05
N ASP A 257 15.11 5.96 -3.27
CA ASP A 257 15.05 7.21 -4.03
C ASP A 257 15.67 8.37 -3.25
N PRO A 258 16.29 9.36 -3.93
CA PRO A 258 16.59 10.65 -3.33
C PRO A 258 15.32 11.28 -2.75
N THR A 259 15.44 11.94 -1.59
CA THR A 259 14.31 12.57 -0.91
C THR A 259 13.99 13.95 -1.46
N GLY A 260 12.76 14.45 -1.21
CA GLY A 260 12.33 15.77 -1.64
C GLY A 260 12.20 15.91 -3.16
N LYS A 261 11.74 14.87 -3.85
CA LYS A 261 11.63 14.82 -5.30
C LYS A 261 10.22 14.45 -5.77
N ILE A 262 9.94 14.83 -7.01
CA ILE A 262 8.83 14.24 -7.76
C ILE A 262 9.27 12.88 -8.30
N VAL A 263 8.57 11.84 -7.95
CA VAL A 263 8.76 10.50 -8.53
C VAL A 263 7.89 10.40 -9.78
N GLY A 264 8.51 10.62 -10.94
CA GLY A 264 7.82 10.61 -12.23
C GLY A 264 7.44 9.20 -12.67
N LEU A 265 6.19 8.98 -13.01
CA LEU A 265 5.65 7.72 -13.52
C LEU A 265 4.95 7.97 -14.85
N SER A 266 4.98 6.99 -15.77
CA SER A 266 4.18 7.07 -17.01
C SER A 266 2.80 6.48 -16.81
N ALA A 267 1.79 7.06 -17.47
CA ALA A 267 0.45 6.51 -17.57
C ALA A 267 0.46 5.08 -18.13
N LEU A 268 -0.30 4.17 -17.54
CA LEU A 268 -0.38 2.77 -17.91
C LEU A 268 -1.83 2.28 -17.93
N GLY A 269 -2.13 1.30 -18.79
CA GLY A 269 -3.47 0.70 -18.83
C GLY A 269 -4.53 1.72 -19.26
N ALA A 270 -5.60 1.85 -18.48
CA ALA A 270 -6.69 2.79 -18.74
C ALA A 270 -6.24 4.25 -18.68
N ALA A 271 -5.26 4.59 -17.82
CA ALA A 271 -4.70 5.94 -17.71
C ALA A 271 -4.08 6.52 -18.98
N LYS A 272 -3.87 5.71 -20.02
CA LYS A 272 -3.39 6.16 -21.35
C LYS A 272 -4.49 6.71 -22.26
N LYS A 273 -5.74 6.62 -21.81
CA LYS A 273 -6.92 6.95 -22.63
C LYS A 273 -7.65 8.19 -22.10
N ASP A 274 -7.21 8.72 -20.96
CA ASP A 274 -7.79 9.91 -20.33
C ASP A 274 -7.21 11.20 -20.89
#